data_98153f3efb235e91b698365a56a49f87
#
_entry.id   98153f3efb235e91b698365a56a49f87
#
_cell.length_a   1.000
_cell.length_b   1.000
_cell.length_c   1.000
_cell.angle_alpha   90.00
_cell.angle_beta   90.00
_cell.angle_gamma   90.00
#
_symmetry.space_group_name_H-M   'P 1'
#
loop_
_entity.id
_entity.type
_entity.pdbx_description
1 polymer ?
#
loop_
_entity_poly.entity_id
_entity_poly.type
_entity_poly.pdbx_seq_one_letter_code
_entity_poly.pdbx_strand_id
1 'polypeptide(L)'
;MGSPRPLHAQTATPPTTVSPVAAAPHADSVAAMTPFARAHAALNTLRERADAQYADPKNKTPEVLAELRAKYHTERAVVLKAQGLTEASYGELTRRISSDDAARLAFEAALAKVTAK
;
A
#
# COMPACT_ATOMS: atom_id res chain seq x y z
N MET A 1 33.96 40.40 -23.08
CA MET A 1 33.78 40.17 -23.16
C MET A 1 33.07 39.24 -22.87
N GLY A 2 32.85 38.90 -22.84
CA GLY A 2 32.31 38.15 -22.76
C GLY A 2 31.72 37.28 -22.63
N SER A 3 31.50 37.06 -22.50
CA SER A 3 30.97 36.36 -22.44
C SER A 3 30.37 35.57 -22.13
N PRO A 4 30.07 35.27 -22.09
CA PRO A 4 29.43 34.56 -21.81
C PRO A 4 28.84 33.68 -21.38
N ARG A 5 28.69 33.65 -21.18
CA ARG A 5 28.10 32.96 -20.80
C ARG A 5 27.48 32.05 -20.82
N PRO A 6 27.29 31.94 -20.83
CA PRO A 6 26.61 31.18 -20.74
C PRO A 6 26.29 30.20 -20.51
N LEU A 7 26.38 30.27 -20.34
CA LEU A 7 26.03 29.47 -20.20
C LEU A 7 25.43 28.62 -19.87
N HIS A 8 25.38 28.90 -19.63
CA HIS A 8 24.74 28.25 -19.23
C HIS A 8 24.23 27.32 -19.16
N ALA A 9 24.26 27.59 -19.20
CA ALA A 9 23.72 26.91 -19.12
C ALA A 9 23.23 26.06 -19.08
N GLN A 10 23.12 26.08 -19.04
CA GLN A 10 22.56 25.44 -18.97
C GLN A 10 22.15 24.56 -18.61
N THR A 11 22.24 24.74 -18.34
CA THR A 11 21.77 24.07 -17.96
C THR A 11 21.16 23.30 -17.68
N ALA A 12 20.97 23.36 -17.62
CA ALA A 12 20.21 22.72 -17.34
C ALA A 12 19.59 21.89 -17.22
N THR A 13 19.56 21.75 -17.15
CA THR A 13 18.87 21.00 -17.07
C THR A 13 18.46 20.18 -16.77
N PRO A 14 18.34 20.04 -16.75
CA PRO A 14 17.70 19.28 -16.35
C PRO A 14 17.41 18.30 -16.18
N PRO A 15 17.37 18.10 -16.16
CA PRO A 15 16.86 17.28 -15.98
C PRO A 15 16.57 16.31 -15.74
N THR A 16 16.63 16.30 -15.57
CA THR A 16 16.30 15.50 -15.45
C THR A 16 15.85 14.78 -14.96
N THR A 17 15.87 14.94 -14.59
CA THR A 17 15.36 14.37 -14.11
C THR A 17 14.58 13.61 -14.03
N VAL A 18 14.22 13.78 -13.70
CA VAL A 18 13.21 13.22 -13.78
C VAL A 18 13.07 11.88 -14.01
N SER A 19 13.57 11.53 -14.55
CA SER A 19 13.54 10.23 -14.91
C SER A 19 13.49 9.22 -13.86
N PRO A 20 14.00 9.41 -12.76
CA PRO A 20 13.91 8.43 -11.75
C PRO A 20 12.50 8.06 -11.41
N VAL A 21 11.70 8.94 -11.70
CA VAL A 21 10.32 8.69 -11.52
C VAL A 21 9.86 7.50 -12.27
N ALA A 22 10.44 7.30 -13.39
CA ALA A 22 10.05 6.21 -14.23
C ALA A 22 10.28 4.88 -13.56
N ALA A 23 11.22 4.82 -12.66
CA ALA A 23 11.51 3.57 -11.99
C ALA A 23 10.48 3.22 -10.94
N ALA A 24 9.73 4.18 -10.47
CA ALA A 24 8.74 3.92 -9.44
C ALA A 24 7.50 3.30 -10.08
N PRO A 25 6.91 2.30 -9.45
CA PRO A 25 5.66 1.74 -9.95
C PRO A 25 4.56 2.78 -9.93
N HIS A 26 3.72 2.76 -10.93
CA HIS A 26 2.58 3.64 -10.96
C HIS A 26 1.44 3.04 -10.17
N ALA A 27 0.89 3.80 -9.24
CA ALA A 27 -0.21 3.33 -8.41
C ALA A 27 -1.45 3.03 -9.23
N ASP A 28 -1.53 3.55 -10.46
CA ASP A 28 -2.68 3.30 -11.31
C ASP A 28 -2.48 2.14 -12.29
N SER A 29 -1.43 1.33 -12.11
CA SER A 29 -1.27 0.13 -12.93
C SER A 29 -1.71 -1.09 -12.13
N VAL A 30 -2.25 -2.08 -12.83
CA VAL A 30 -2.69 -3.31 -12.19
C VAL A 30 -1.52 -4.01 -11.52
N ALA A 31 -0.37 -4.05 -12.20
CA ALA A 31 0.81 -4.70 -11.64
C ALA A 31 1.27 -4.02 -10.35
N ALA A 32 1.26 -2.70 -10.32
CA ALA A 32 1.67 -1.97 -9.12
C ALA A 32 0.70 -2.17 -7.98
N MET A 33 -0.57 -2.37 -8.27
CA MET A 33 -1.59 -2.57 -7.25
C MET A 33 -1.71 -4.01 -6.77
N THR A 34 -1.07 -4.96 -7.44
CA THR A 34 -1.20 -6.36 -7.07
C THR A 34 -0.75 -6.67 -5.64
N PRO A 35 0.42 -6.19 -5.16
CA PRO A 35 0.79 -6.44 -3.77
C PRO A 35 -0.21 -5.83 -2.79
N PHE A 36 -0.70 -4.63 -3.09
CA PHE A 36 -1.69 -4.00 -2.24
C PHE A 36 -2.98 -4.83 -2.22
N ALA A 37 -3.43 -5.31 -3.37
CA ALA A 37 -4.66 -6.13 -3.44
C ALA A 37 -4.50 -7.43 -2.67
N ARG A 38 -3.32 -8.06 -2.74
CA ARG A 38 -3.05 -9.26 -1.96
C ARG A 38 -3.11 -8.98 -0.46
N ALA A 39 -2.48 -7.89 -0.04
CA ALA A 39 -2.52 -7.49 1.35
C ALA A 39 -3.96 -7.21 1.79
N HIS A 40 -4.71 -6.49 0.95
CA HIS A 40 -6.10 -6.16 1.26
C HIS A 40 -6.94 -7.41 1.48
N ALA A 41 -6.82 -8.40 0.59
CA ALA A 41 -7.58 -9.64 0.71
C ALA A 41 -7.17 -10.41 1.96
N ALA A 42 -5.87 -10.50 2.24
CA ALA A 42 -5.38 -11.21 3.41
C ALA A 42 -5.80 -10.51 4.69
N LEU A 43 -5.80 -9.17 4.69
CA LEU A 43 -6.21 -8.41 5.87
C LEU A 43 -7.71 -8.55 6.12
N ASN A 44 -8.51 -8.66 5.07
CA ASN A 44 -9.93 -8.92 5.25
C ASN A 44 -10.17 -10.27 5.93
N THR A 45 -9.44 -11.31 5.51
CA THR A 45 -9.55 -12.62 6.14
C THR A 45 -9.10 -12.56 7.59
N LEU A 46 -8.01 -11.86 7.85
CA LEU A 46 -7.49 -11.70 9.20
C LEU A 46 -8.49 -10.99 10.09
N ARG A 47 -9.12 -9.93 9.58
CA ARG A 47 -10.11 -9.18 10.32
C ARG A 47 -11.33 -10.05 10.64
N GLU A 48 -11.77 -10.86 9.68
CA GLU A 48 -12.91 -11.74 9.92
C GLU A 48 -12.61 -12.74 11.02
N ARG A 49 -11.39 -13.29 11.04
CA ARG A 49 -11.00 -14.18 12.11
C ARG A 49 -10.92 -13.47 13.45
N ALA A 50 -10.40 -12.26 13.45
CA ALA A 50 -10.31 -11.47 14.67
C ALA A 50 -11.70 -11.15 15.22
N ASP A 51 -12.61 -10.77 14.32
CA ASP A 51 -13.98 -10.44 14.72
C ASP A 51 -14.67 -11.66 15.35
N ALA A 52 -14.43 -12.85 14.79
CA ALA A 52 -14.99 -14.07 15.35
C ALA A 52 -14.44 -14.33 16.75
N GLN A 53 -13.15 -14.08 16.96
CA GLN A 53 -12.55 -14.26 18.27
C GLN A 53 -13.09 -13.25 19.28
N TYR A 54 -13.27 -11.99 18.85
CA TYR A 54 -13.83 -10.97 19.72
C TYR A 54 -15.28 -11.27 20.09
N ALA A 55 -16.02 -11.91 19.20
CA ALA A 55 -17.42 -12.22 19.43
C ALA A 55 -17.61 -13.39 20.41
N ASP A 56 -16.57 -14.20 20.61
CA ASP A 56 -16.68 -15.36 21.51
C ASP A 56 -16.83 -14.88 22.95
N PRO A 57 -17.90 -15.33 23.66
CA PRO A 57 -18.14 -14.86 25.01
C PRO A 57 -16.99 -15.13 25.98
N LYS A 58 -16.23 -16.21 25.78
CA LYS A 58 -15.13 -16.52 26.68
C LYS A 58 -13.92 -15.63 26.50
N ASN A 59 -13.92 -14.79 25.48
CA ASN A 59 -12.79 -13.89 25.17
C ASN A 59 -13.09 -12.45 25.56
N LYS A 60 -13.94 -12.24 26.57
CA LYS A 60 -14.38 -10.87 26.90
C LYS A 60 -13.64 -10.23 28.07
N THR A 61 -12.67 -10.90 28.67
CA THR A 61 -11.91 -10.26 29.74
C THR A 61 -10.94 -9.25 29.15
N PRO A 62 -10.62 -8.18 29.91
CA PRO A 62 -9.69 -7.18 29.41
C PRO A 62 -8.34 -7.75 29.00
N GLU A 63 -7.84 -8.74 29.74
CA GLU A 63 -6.55 -9.36 29.44
C GLU A 63 -6.58 -10.09 28.11
N VAL A 64 -7.64 -10.86 27.86
CA VAL A 64 -7.75 -11.61 26.62
C VAL A 64 -7.93 -10.66 25.44
N LEU A 65 -8.75 -9.64 25.62
CA LEU A 65 -8.96 -8.66 24.56
C LEU A 65 -7.66 -7.94 24.20
N ALA A 66 -6.84 -7.61 25.20
CA ALA A 66 -5.56 -6.97 24.94
C ALA A 66 -4.63 -7.91 24.17
N GLU A 67 -4.62 -9.19 24.52
CA GLU A 67 -3.81 -10.17 23.81
C GLU A 67 -4.27 -10.34 22.38
N LEU A 68 -5.58 -10.38 22.16
CA LEU A 68 -6.13 -10.53 20.81
C LEU A 68 -5.79 -9.33 19.95
N ARG A 69 -5.85 -8.12 20.51
CA ARG A 69 -5.48 -6.92 19.77
C ARG A 69 -4.00 -6.94 19.40
N ALA A 70 -3.14 -7.32 20.35
CA ALA A 70 -1.71 -7.40 20.08
C ALA A 70 -1.41 -8.43 19.00
N LYS A 71 -2.08 -9.58 19.06
CA LYS A 71 -1.91 -10.63 18.08
C LYS A 71 -2.37 -10.15 16.70
N TYR A 72 -3.49 -9.47 16.63
CA TYR A 72 -4.01 -8.94 15.38
C TYR A 72 -3.01 -7.96 14.75
N HIS A 73 -2.47 -7.05 15.55
CA HIS A 73 -1.50 -6.08 15.03
C HIS A 73 -0.23 -6.76 14.53
N THR A 74 0.24 -7.79 15.25
CA THR A 74 1.42 -8.53 14.83
C THR A 74 1.17 -9.25 13.51
N GLU A 75 0.03 -9.92 13.39
CA GLU A 75 -0.31 -10.65 12.17
C GLU A 75 -0.53 -9.69 11.01
N ARG A 76 -1.11 -8.54 11.28
CA ARG A 76 -1.29 -7.53 10.26
C ARG A 76 0.05 -7.06 9.70
N ALA A 77 1.01 -6.81 10.59
CA ALA A 77 2.34 -6.38 10.16
C ALA A 77 3.02 -7.44 9.28
N VAL A 78 2.84 -8.71 9.63
CA VAL A 78 3.40 -9.81 8.85
C VAL A 78 2.79 -9.84 7.44
N VAL A 79 1.46 -9.68 7.34
CA VAL A 79 0.79 -9.65 6.06
C VAL A 79 1.31 -8.52 5.17
N LEU A 80 1.43 -7.33 5.74
CA LEU A 80 1.90 -6.18 4.98
C LEU A 80 3.34 -6.38 4.53
N LYS A 81 4.19 -6.84 5.43
CA LYS A 81 5.60 -7.04 5.11
C LYS A 81 5.79 -8.08 4.01
N ALA A 82 4.96 -9.12 4.02
CA ALA A 82 5.02 -10.15 3.00
C ALA A 82 4.77 -9.58 1.60
N GLN A 83 4.05 -8.45 1.52
CA GLN A 83 3.78 -7.80 0.25
C GLN A 83 4.68 -6.57 0.04
N GLY A 84 5.72 -6.41 0.87
CA GLY A 84 6.62 -5.29 0.73
C GLY A 84 6.02 -3.96 1.16
N LEU A 85 5.01 -3.99 2.02
CA LEU A 85 4.31 -2.80 2.46
C LEU A 85 4.55 -2.53 3.93
N THR A 86 4.39 -1.26 4.30
CA THR A 86 4.34 -0.84 5.70
C THR A 86 2.96 -0.29 5.97
N GLU A 87 2.65 -0.02 7.23
CA GLU A 87 1.38 0.64 7.55
C GLU A 87 1.27 1.98 6.82
N ALA A 88 2.38 2.71 6.75
CA ALA A 88 2.39 4.01 6.09
C ALA A 88 2.11 3.87 4.60
N SER A 89 2.80 2.95 3.91
CA SER A 89 2.60 2.80 2.46
C SER A 89 1.23 2.23 2.16
N TYR A 90 0.73 1.33 3.00
CA TYR A 90 -0.62 0.79 2.82
C TYR A 90 -1.66 1.90 2.97
N GLY A 91 -1.50 2.77 3.98
CA GLY A 91 -2.40 3.90 4.18
C GLY A 91 -2.35 4.89 3.03
N GLU A 92 -1.16 5.12 2.49
CA GLU A 92 -0.97 6.00 1.35
C GLU A 92 -1.75 5.49 0.14
N LEU A 93 -1.60 4.19 -0.16
CA LEU A 93 -2.32 3.59 -1.28
C LEU A 93 -3.82 3.59 -1.06
N THR A 94 -4.26 3.38 0.18
CA THR A 94 -5.68 3.44 0.51
C THR A 94 -6.24 4.84 0.20
N ARG A 95 -5.49 5.88 0.58
CA ARG A 95 -5.93 7.25 0.30
C ARG A 95 -5.95 7.51 -1.21
N ARG A 96 -4.97 6.98 -1.92
CA ARG A 96 -4.90 7.16 -3.36
C ARG A 96 -6.10 6.53 -4.05
N ILE A 97 -6.45 5.32 -3.64
CA ILE A 97 -7.61 4.61 -4.20
C ILE A 97 -8.89 5.39 -3.93
N SER A 98 -8.99 6.05 -2.79
CA SER A 98 -10.17 6.81 -2.44
C SER A 98 -10.31 8.11 -3.24
N SER A 99 -9.20 8.66 -3.71
CA SER A 99 -9.21 9.98 -4.33
C SER A 99 -8.87 10.00 -5.82
N ASP A 100 -8.49 8.86 -6.40
CA ASP A 100 -8.02 8.80 -7.79
C ASP A 100 -8.73 7.65 -8.50
N ASP A 101 -9.51 7.97 -9.52
CA ASP A 101 -10.29 6.96 -10.25
C ASP A 101 -9.41 5.92 -10.92
N ALA A 102 -8.29 6.35 -11.50
CA ALA A 102 -7.39 5.42 -12.18
C ALA A 102 -6.80 4.42 -11.18
N ALA A 103 -6.41 4.91 -9.99
CA ALA A 103 -5.88 4.04 -8.96
C ALA A 103 -6.95 3.06 -8.48
N ARG A 104 -8.19 3.54 -8.32
CA ARG A 104 -9.27 2.66 -7.88
C ARG A 104 -9.56 1.58 -8.89
N LEU A 105 -9.60 1.92 -10.17
CA LEU A 105 -9.84 0.94 -11.21
C LEU A 105 -8.72 -0.09 -11.28
N ALA A 106 -7.48 0.36 -11.14
CA ALA A 106 -6.34 -0.55 -11.13
C ALA A 106 -6.41 -1.50 -9.93
N PHE A 107 -6.80 -0.98 -8.78
CA PHE A 107 -6.95 -1.79 -7.58
C PHE A 107 -8.06 -2.83 -7.76
N GLU A 108 -9.20 -2.42 -8.31
CA GLU A 108 -10.31 -3.35 -8.51
C GLU A 108 -9.92 -4.47 -9.46
N ALA A 109 -9.20 -4.15 -10.52
CA ALA A 109 -8.74 -5.16 -11.46
C ALA A 109 -7.73 -6.10 -10.81
N ALA A 110 -6.80 -5.54 -10.03
CA ALA A 110 -5.83 -6.36 -9.32
C ALA A 110 -6.48 -7.26 -8.30
N LEU A 111 -7.47 -6.74 -7.58
CA LEU A 111 -8.18 -7.52 -6.57
C LEU A 111 -8.93 -8.67 -7.21
N ALA A 112 -9.56 -8.43 -8.36
CA ALA A 112 -10.25 -9.50 -9.08
C ALA A 112 -9.28 -10.61 -9.45
N LYS A 113 -8.07 -10.27 -9.86
CA LYS A 113 -7.06 -11.26 -10.22
C LYS A 113 -6.60 -12.09 -9.02
N VAL A 114 -6.34 -11.42 -7.88
CA VAL A 114 -5.81 -12.14 -6.74
C VAL A 114 -6.86 -12.96 -6.00
N THR A 115 -8.13 -12.64 -6.19
CA THR A 115 -9.21 -13.41 -5.56
C THR A 115 -9.88 -14.40 -6.52
N ALA A 116 -9.46 -14.43 -7.77
CA ALA A 116 -10.00 -15.39 -8.74
C ALA A 116 -9.61 -16.80 -8.34
N LYS A 117 -10.50 -17.75 -8.60
CA LYS A 117 -10.26 -19.16 -8.31
C LYS A 117 -9.83 -19.91 -9.53
#